data_91f597fc1fca969f30eb14aff9399d08
#
_entry.id   91f597fc1fca969f30eb14aff9399d08
#
_cell.length_a   1.000
_cell.length_b   1.000
_cell.length_c   1.000
_cell.angle_alpha   90.00
_cell.angle_beta   90.00
_cell.angle_gamma   90.00
#
_symmetry.space_group_name_H-M   'P 1'
#
loop_
_entity.id
_entity.type
_entity.pdbx_description
1 polymer ?
#
loop_
_entity_poly.entity_id
_entity_poly.type
_entity_poly.pdbx_seq_one_letter_code
_entity_poly.pdbx_strand_id
1 'polypeptide(L)'
;MKEITLTKSQLVGKAYELYANEVLSIFLMYNIRREDAEDLMQEVFIKVLGVDVIYESTLKGLVMTAAFNIRKDYLRKQVFRRGALEKMHIDVVDNYSNESTVIANDILHVESIIAKECLNEVNNKVYMLSRCQEMNTTEIADELGLNLHNLDSRLYYIRKIMRKKLSCAL
;
A
#
# COMPACT_ATOMS: atom_id res chain seq x y z
N MET A 1 5.94 -39.38 -13.75
CA MET A 1 6.06 -37.95 -14.01
C MET A 1 7.00 -37.38 -12.97
N LYS A 2 8.16 -36.84 -13.35
CA LYS A 2 9.05 -36.14 -12.39
C LYS A 2 8.41 -34.79 -12.08
N GLU A 3 7.99 -34.58 -10.82
CA GLU A 3 7.69 -33.24 -10.34
C GLU A 3 8.98 -32.40 -10.44
N ILE A 4 9.00 -31.44 -11.34
CA ILE A 4 10.10 -30.47 -11.43
C ILE A 4 9.85 -29.47 -10.30
N THR A 5 10.46 -29.73 -9.15
CA THR A 5 10.44 -28.79 -8.03
C THR A 5 11.32 -27.59 -8.42
N LEU A 6 10.69 -26.46 -8.71
CA LEU A 6 11.40 -25.21 -9.01
C LEU A 6 12.24 -24.79 -7.81
N THR A 7 13.46 -24.34 -8.06
CA THR A 7 14.26 -23.72 -7.02
C THR A 7 13.64 -22.39 -6.58
N LYS A 8 13.93 -21.93 -5.36
CA LYS A 8 13.48 -20.62 -4.83
C LYS A 8 13.76 -19.47 -5.79
N SER A 9 14.96 -19.44 -6.37
CA SER A 9 15.35 -18.42 -7.34
C SER A 9 14.50 -18.47 -8.61
N GLN A 10 14.18 -19.67 -9.12
CA GLN A 10 13.31 -19.84 -10.28
C GLN A 10 11.86 -19.42 -9.98
N LEU A 11 11.36 -19.70 -8.78
CA LEU A 11 10.03 -19.24 -8.35
C LEU A 11 9.95 -17.71 -8.28
N VAL A 12 10.96 -17.05 -7.71
CA VAL A 12 11.00 -15.59 -7.62
C VAL A 12 11.22 -14.96 -9.00
N GLY A 13 12.05 -15.57 -9.87
CA GLY A 13 12.20 -15.12 -11.27
C GLY A 13 10.87 -15.16 -12.04
N LYS A 14 10.13 -16.27 -11.93
CA LYS A 14 8.79 -16.40 -12.51
C LYS A 14 7.81 -15.37 -11.92
N ALA A 15 7.88 -15.11 -10.61
CA ALA A 15 7.05 -14.09 -9.97
C ALA A 15 7.38 -12.69 -10.48
N TYR A 16 8.65 -12.40 -10.73
CA TYR A 16 9.06 -11.12 -11.32
C TYR A 16 8.45 -10.94 -12.71
N GLU A 17 8.55 -11.92 -13.59
CA GLU A 17 7.96 -11.86 -14.94
C GLU A 17 6.43 -11.65 -14.90
N LEU A 18 5.73 -12.28 -13.95
CA LEU A 18 4.28 -12.23 -13.87
C LEU A 18 3.74 -10.98 -13.16
N TYR A 19 4.44 -10.49 -12.13
CA TYR A 19 3.88 -9.50 -11.20
C TYR A 19 4.63 -8.17 -11.14
N ALA A 20 5.78 -8.01 -11.82
CA ALA A 20 6.55 -6.77 -11.78
C ALA A 20 5.73 -5.54 -12.18
N ASN A 21 4.96 -5.63 -13.25
CA ASN A 21 4.11 -4.53 -13.72
C ASN A 21 2.97 -4.21 -12.73
N GLU A 22 2.37 -5.24 -12.09
CA GLU A 22 1.34 -5.06 -11.07
C GLU A 22 1.92 -4.36 -9.83
N VAL A 23 3.12 -4.77 -9.39
CA VAL A 23 3.86 -4.15 -8.29
C VAL A 23 4.25 -2.70 -8.61
N LEU A 24 4.79 -2.46 -9.80
CA LEU A 24 5.15 -1.10 -10.25
C LEU A 24 3.93 -0.18 -10.26
N SER A 25 2.79 -0.66 -10.75
CA SER A 25 1.55 0.09 -10.77
C SER A 25 1.08 0.50 -9.36
N ILE A 26 1.27 -0.37 -8.34
CA ILE A 26 0.97 -0.04 -6.95
C ILE A 26 1.74 1.19 -6.49
N PHE A 27 3.03 1.29 -6.81
CA PHE A 27 3.84 2.44 -6.40
C PHE A 27 3.48 3.71 -7.17
N LEU A 28 3.27 3.61 -8.49
CA LEU A 28 2.89 4.73 -9.34
C LEU A 28 1.52 5.32 -8.94
N MET A 29 0.56 4.49 -8.54
CA MET A 29 -0.75 4.95 -8.03
C MET A 29 -0.66 5.83 -6.78
N TYR A 30 0.46 5.82 -6.07
CA TYR A 30 0.71 6.63 -4.87
C TYR A 30 1.69 7.78 -5.13
N ASN A 31 1.81 8.23 -6.37
CA ASN A 31 2.66 9.34 -6.79
C ASN A 31 4.15 9.16 -6.44
N ILE A 32 4.60 7.93 -6.34
CA ILE A 32 6.01 7.64 -6.22
C ILE A 32 6.64 7.86 -7.60
N ARG A 33 7.75 8.59 -7.67
CA ARG A 33 8.47 8.81 -8.93
C ARG A 33 8.78 7.47 -9.59
N ARG A 34 8.77 7.44 -10.92
CA ARG A 34 9.01 6.21 -11.66
C ARG A 34 10.34 5.54 -11.29
N GLU A 35 11.40 6.33 -11.17
CA GLU A 35 12.73 5.85 -10.77
C GLU A 35 12.69 5.20 -9.37
N ASP A 36 12.12 5.91 -8.37
CA ASP A 36 11.95 5.37 -7.02
C ASP A 36 11.02 4.14 -7.02
N ALA A 37 9.98 4.12 -7.83
CA ALA A 37 9.03 3.01 -7.93
C ALA A 37 9.70 1.74 -8.52
N GLU A 38 10.59 1.90 -9.50
CA GLU A 38 11.38 0.82 -10.08
C GLU A 38 12.37 0.25 -9.05
N ASP A 39 13.01 1.09 -8.25
CA ASP A 39 13.90 0.66 -7.16
C ASP A 39 13.12 -0.07 -6.07
N LEU A 40 11.98 0.46 -5.65
CA LEU A 40 11.11 -0.18 -4.66
C LEU A 40 10.56 -1.51 -5.17
N MET A 41 10.23 -1.62 -6.46
CA MET A 41 9.82 -2.88 -7.07
C MET A 41 10.94 -3.93 -6.96
N GLN A 42 12.19 -3.57 -7.26
CA GLN A 42 13.32 -4.48 -7.08
C GLN A 42 13.47 -4.90 -5.61
N GLU A 43 13.33 -3.96 -4.66
CA GLU A 43 13.35 -4.25 -3.23
C GLU A 43 12.30 -5.28 -2.81
N VAL A 44 11.09 -5.24 -3.42
CA VAL A 44 10.03 -6.24 -3.18
C VAL A 44 10.55 -7.64 -3.49
N PHE A 45 11.13 -7.85 -4.67
CA PHE A 45 11.57 -9.18 -5.08
C PHE A 45 12.81 -9.65 -4.32
N ILE A 46 13.69 -8.73 -3.92
CA ILE A 46 14.83 -9.04 -3.01
C ILE A 46 14.30 -9.50 -1.65
N LYS A 47 13.32 -8.82 -1.07
CA LYS A 47 12.68 -9.24 0.21
C LYS A 47 12.00 -10.60 0.08
N VAL A 48 11.28 -10.84 -1.01
CA VAL A 48 10.64 -12.14 -1.27
C VAL A 48 11.71 -13.23 -1.40
N LEU A 49 12.82 -12.97 -2.08
CA LEU A 49 13.94 -13.91 -2.18
C LEU A 49 14.56 -14.21 -0.80
N GLY A 50 14.50 -13.29 0.15
CA GLY A 50 14.97 -13.46 1.52
C GLY A 50 14.11 -14.38 2.40
N VAL A 51 12.88 -14.71 2.01
CA VAL A 51 11.99 -15.59 2.78
C VAL A 51 12.47 -17.04 2.73
N ASP A 52 12.53 -17.73 3.86
CA ASP A 52 13.12 -19.07 3.94
C ASP A 52 12.37 -20.13 3.12
N VAL A 53 11.04 -20.11 3.18
CA VAL A 53 10.18 -21.08 2.47
C VAL A 53 9.15 -20.33 1.64
N ILE A 54 9.09 -20.64 0.35
CA ILE A 54 8.14 -20.06 -0.58
C ILE A 54 7.34 -21.18 -1.24
N TYR A 55 6.00 -21.07 -1.17
CA TYR A 55 5.10 -21.96 -1.90
C TYR A 55 4.54 -21.24 -3.13
N GLU A 56 4.48 -21.92 -4.26
CA GLU A 56 3.96 -21.35 -5.51
C GLU A 56 2.52 -20.82 -5.34
N SER A 57 1.69 -21.53 -4.57
CA SER A 57 0.29 -21.14 -4.31
C SER A 57 0.13 -19.83 -3.53
N THR A 58 1.11 -19.45 -2.71
CA THR A 58 1.07 -18.23 -1.88
C THR A 58 1.95 -17.11 -2.42
N LEU A 59 2.69 -17.36 -3.50
CA LEU A 59 3.72 -16.48 -4.03
C LEU A 59 3.16 -15.09 -4.41
N LYS A 60 2.01 -15.02 -5.10
CA LYS A 60 1.37 -13.74 -5.44
C LYS A 60 1.04 -12.95 -4.16
N GLY A 61 0.41 -13.60 -3.18
CA GLY A 61 0.07 -12.96 -1.91
C GLY A 61 1.29 -12.43 -1.16
N LEU A 62 2.40 -13.18 -1.17
CA LEU A 62 3.66 -12.79 -0.56
C LEU A 62 4.26 -11.54 -1.25
N VAL A 63 4.31 -11.53 -2.59
CA VAL A 63 4.79 -10.39 -3.39
C VAL A 63 3.95 -9.14 -3.11
N MET A 64 2.61 -9.26 -3.15
CA MET A 64 1.72 -8.12 -2.91
C MET A 64 1.85 -7.59 -1.48
N THR A 65 1.94 -8.47 -0.48
CA THR A 65 2.15 -8.06 0.92
C THR A 65 3.48 -7.32 1.09
N ALA A 66 4.55 -7.82 0.47
CA ALA A 66 5.85 -7.14 0.49
C ALA A 66 5.77 -5.75 -0.18
N ALA A 67 5.09 -5.63 -1.33
CA ALA A 67 4.90 -4.36 -2.02
C ALA A 67 4.15 -3.34 -1.17
N PHE A 68 3.05 -3.73 -0.53
CA PHE A 68 2.30 -2.84 0.35
C PHE A 68 3.10 -2.39 1.58
N ASN A 69 3.90 -3.28 2.17
CA ASN A 69 4.74 -2.93 3.31
C ASN A 69 5.86 -1.94 2.91
N ILE A 70 6.55 -2.19 1.79
CA ILE A 70 7.60 -1.31 1.28
C ILE A 70 7.03 0.07 0.95
N ARG A 71 5.88 0.13 0.27
CA ARG A 71 5.19 1.38 -0.01
C ARG A 71 4.91 2.17 1.26
N LYS A 72 4.33 1.50 2.27
CA LYS A 72 4.01 2.12 3.56
C LYS A 72 5.26 2.71 4.22
N ASP A 73 6.36 1.97 4.24
CA ASP A 73 7.62 2.41 4.80
C ASP A 73 8.21 3.60 4.03
N TYR A 74 8.10 3.59 2.69
CA TYR A 74 8.54 4.70 1.84
C TYR A 74 7.76 5.98 2.15
N LEU A 75 6.43 5.92 2.17
CA LEU A 75 5.57 7.08 2.43
C LEU A 75 5.78 7.63 3.84
N ARG A 76 5.96 6.78 4.84
CA ARG A 76 6.32 7.21 6.21
C ARG A 76 7.64 7.98 6.24
N LYS A 77 8.66 7.47 5.55
CA LYS A 77 9.95 8.17 5.43
C LYS A 77 9.79 9.53 4.75
N GLN A 78 8.94 9.65 3.72
CA GLN A 78 8.66 10.91 3.04
C GLN A 78 7.98 11.93 3.96
N VAL A 79 6.95 11.52 4.71
CA VAL A 79 6.28 12.38 5.69
C VAL A 79 7.26 12.87 6.75
N PHE A 80 8.10 11.98 7.29
CA PHE A 80 9.11 12.35 8.26
C PHE A 80 10.14 13.36 7.71
N ARG A 81 10.60 13.14 6.46
CA ARG A 81 11.53 14.07 5.78
C ARG A 81 10.90 15.45 5.57
N ARG A 82 9.64 15.52 5.13
CA ARG A 82 8.92 16.81 4.97
C ARG A 82 8.79 17.53 6.30
N GLY A 83 8.34 16.87 7.35
CA GLY A 83 8.23 17.48 8.67
C GLY A 83 9.58 17.94 9.26
N ALA A 84 10.68 17.29 8.93
CA ALA A 84 12.03 17.75 9.30
C ALA A 84 12.46 18.99 8.50
N LEU A 85 12.14 19.04 7.20
CA LEU A 85 12.45 20.17 6.32
C LEU A 85 11.61 21.41 6.66
N GLU A 86 10.32 21.25 6.97
CA GLU A 86 9.45 22.33 7.45
C GLU A 86 10.00 22.99 8.72
N LYS A 87 10.53 22.19 9.65
CA LYS A 87 11.18 22.71 10.87
C LYS A 87 12.47 23.48 10.58
N MET A 88 13.11 23.26 9.43
CA MET A 88 14.32 23.94 9.00
C MET A 88 14.05 25.17 8.11
N HIS A 89 12.79 25.56 7.86
CA HIS A 89 12.40 26.68 7.00
C HIS A 89 12.99 26.58 5.57
N ILE A 90 13.10 25.39 5.02
CA ILE A 90 13.53 25.18 3.64
C ILE A 90 12.29 24.95 2.79
N ASP A 91 11.95 25.94 1.96
CA ASP A 91 10.89 25.83 0.94
C ASP A 91 11.31 24.81 -0.13
N VAL A 92 10.83 23.59 -0.02
CA VAL A 92 10.97 22.59 -1.10
C VAL A 92 9.80 22.78 -2.05
N VAL A 93 10.05 23.45 -3.16
CA VAL A 93 9.09 23.53 -4.28
C VAL A 93 9.06 22.17 -4.97
N ASP A 94 8.18 21.29 -4.54
CA ASP A 94 7.89 20.03 -5.24
C ASP A 94 6.97 20.31 -6.44
N ASN A 95 7.56 20.65 -7.60
CA ASN A 95 6.87 20.68 -8.88
C ASN A 95 6.68 19.25 -9.40
N TYR A 96 5.63 18.58 -8.97
CA TYR A 96 5.21 17.29 -9.53
C TYR A 96 3.81 17.39 -10.14
N SER A 97 3.76 17.76 -11.41
CA SER A 97 2.61 17.54 -12.27
C SER A 97 2.89 16.34 -13.18
N ASN A 98 2.47 15.16 -12.79
CA ASN A 98 2.44 13.99 -13.67
C ASN A 98 0.98 13.54 -13.83
N GLU A 99 0.59 13.10 -15.04
CA GLU A 99 -0.76 12.57 -15.35
C GLU A 99 -1.16 11.42 -14.41
N SER A 100 -0.19 10.65 -13.90
CA SER A 100 -0.40 9.61 -12.88
C SER A 100 -0.88 10.19 -11.53
N THR A 101 -0.55 11.45 -11.21
CA THR A 101 -0.98 12.15 -9.99
C THR A 101 -2.47 12.45 -10.03
N VAL A 102 -2.99 12.80 -11.19
CA VAL A 102 -4.40 13.12 -11.39
C VAL A 102 -5.25 11.88 -11.15
N ILE A 103 -4.88 10.75 -11.77
CA ILE A 103 -5.62 9.48 -11.66
C ILE A 103 -5.61 8.94 -10.22
N ALA A 104 -4.47 9.03 -9.51
CA ALA A 104 -4.39 8.57 -8.12
C ALA A 104 -5.18 9.46 -7.16
N ASN A 105 -5.18 10.78 -7.38
CA ASN A 105 -6.01 11.71 -6.62
C ASN A 105 -7.50 11.49 -6.90
N ASP A 106 -7.88 11.18 -8.14
CA ASP A 106 -9.25 10.86 -8.51
C ASP A 106 -9.73 9.58 -7.82
N ILE A 107 -8.91 8.54 -7.76
CA ILE A 107 -9.24 7.29 -7.05
C ILE A 107 -9.40 7.55 -5.55
N LEU A 108 -8.48 8.27 -4.91
CA LEU A 108 -8.59 8.62 -3.49
C LEU A 108 -9.81 9.50 -3.21
N HIS A 109 -10.14 10.40 -4.14
CA HIS A 109 -11.33 11.23 -4.05
C HIS A 109 -12.60 10.39 -4.12
N VAL A 110 -12.71 9.47 -5.07
CA VAL A 110 -13.83 8.52 -5.20
C VAL A 110 -13.92 7.62 -3.95
N GLU A 111 -12.80 7.07 -3.48
CA GLU A 111 -12.75 6.31 -2.24
C GLU A 111 -13.27 7.12 -1.05
N SER A 112 -12.91 8.39 -0.94
CA SER A 112 -13.34 9.26 0.17
C SER A 112 -14.85 9.55 0.14
N ILE A 113 -15.42 9.75 -1.06
CA ILE A 113 -16.86 9.94 -1.24
C ILE A 113 -17.60 8.67 -0.82
N ILE A 114 -17.21 7.51 -1.34
CA ILE A 114 -17.82 6.22 -1.02
C ILE A 114 -17.70 5.91 0.49
N ALA A 115 -16.56 6.23 1.10
CA ALA A 115 -16.37 6.03 2.53
C ALA A 115 -17.32 6.91 3.37
N LYS A 116 -17.54 8.17 2.98
CA LYS A 116 -18.49 9.07 3.64
C LYS A 116 -19.94 8.59 3.52
N GLU A 117 -20.32 8.03 2.38
CA GLU A 117 -21.68 7.56 2.13
C GLU A 117 -21.99 6.21 2.80
N CYS A 118 -20.99 5.32 2.89
CA CYS A 118 -21.19 3.92 3.28
C CYS A 118 -20.74 3.58 4.69
N LEU A 119 -19.94 4.44 5.32
CA LEU A 119 -19.39 4.22 6.65
C LEU A 119 -19.95 5.24 7.64
N ASN A 120 -20.16 4.83 8.88
CA ASN A 120 -20.43 5.77 9.95
C ASN A 120 -19.18 6.62 10.24
N GLU A 121 -19.36 7.72 10.97
CA GLU A 121 -18.31 8.71 11.24
C GLU A 121 -17.02 8.09 11.80
N VAL A 122 -17.13 7.19 12.79
CA VAL A 122 -15.98 6.53 13.41
C VAL A 122 -15.28 5.61 12.42
N ASN A 123 -16.01 4.81 11.65
CA ASN A 123 -15.44 3.91 10.65
C ASN A 123 -14.82 4.68 9.49
N ASN A 124 -15.40 5.82 9.12
CA ASN A 124 -14.82 6.70 8.12
C ASN A 124 -13.48 7.28 8.60
N LYS A 125 -13.40 7.78 9.84
CA LYS A 125 -12.14 8.24 10.44
C LYS A 125 -11.09 7.12 10.46
N VAL A 126 -11.47 5.92 10.93
CA VAL A 126 -10.58 4.73 10.92
C VAL A 126 -10.08 4.42 9.51
N TYR A 127 -10.98 4.45 8.51
CA TYR A 127 -10.61 4.21 7.12
C TYR A 127 -9.62 5.26 6.59
N MET A 128 -9.90 6.53 6.82
CA MET A 128 -9.05 7.64 6.35
C MET A 128 -7.67 7.62 7.02
N LEU A 129 -7.59 7.38 8.32
CA LEU A 129 -6.31 7.23 9.02
C LEU A 129 -5.50 6.04 8.50
N SER A 130 -6.16 4.90 8.28
CA SER A 130 -5.49 3.71 7.76
C SER A 130 -5.09 3.83 6.29
N ARG A 131 -5.90 4.50 5.46
CA ARG A 131 -5.74 4.53 3.99
C ARG A 131 -4.94 5.72 3.50
N CYS A 132 -5.24 6.91 4.01
CA CYS A 132 -4.63 8.16 3.55
C CYS A 132 -3.40 8.56 4.38
N GLN A 133 -3.43 8.31 5.70
CA GLN A 133 -2.30 8.63 6.58
C GLN A 133 -1.42 7.42 6.88
N GLU A 134 -1.80 6.23 6.38
CA GLU A 134 -1.06 4.97 6.51
C GLU A 134 -0.68 4.60 7.96
N MET A 135 -1.47 5.08 8.93
CA MET A 135 -1.27 4.77 10.33
C MET A 135 -1.46 3.27 10.59
N ASN A 136 -0.65 2.72 11.48
CA ASN A 136 -0.83 1.34 11.92
C ASN A 136 -2.01 1.24 12.91
N THR A 137 -2.45 0.01 13.21
CA THR A 137 -3.61 -0.22 14.09
C THR A 137 -3.40 0.32 15.50
N THR A 138 -2.18 0.28 16.03
CA THR A 138 -1.87 0.85 17.36
C THR A 138 -1.97 2.37 17.36
N GLU A 139 -1.41 3.02 16.35
CA GLU A 139 -1.49 4.48 16.20
C GLU A 139 -2.94 4.97 16.04
N ILE A 140 -3.75 4.25 15.25
CA ILE A 140 -5.18 4.57 15.07
C ILE A 140 -5.96 4.35 16.39
N ALA A 141 -5.63 3.29 17.13
CA ALA A 141 -6.26 3.01 18.41
C ALA A 141 -5.98 4.13 19.42
N ASP A 142 -4.74 4.57 19.50
CA ASP A 142 -4.30 5.65 20.38
C ASP A 142 -4.92 6.99 19.99
N GLU A 143 -4.93 7.33 18.68
CA GLU A 143 -5.49 8.58 18.17
C GLU A 143 -6.99 8.71 18.41
N LEU A 144 -7.73 7.61 18.26
CA LEU A 144 -9.18 7.59 18.37
C LEU A 144 -9.69 7.11 19.74
N GLY A 145 -8.80 6.75 20.67
CA GLY A 145 -9.14 6.18 21.96
C GLY A 145 -9.91 4.86 21.86
N LEU A 146 -9.61 4.03 20.85
CA LEU A 146 -10.29 2.78 20.58
C LEU A 146 -9.49 1.59 21.12
N ASN A 147 -10.21 0.52 21.52
CA ASN A 147 -9.57 -0.74 21.89
C ASN A 147 -8.98 -1.41 20.65
N LEU A 148 -7.70 -1.80 20.73
CA LEU A 148 -6.95 -2.41 19.62
C LEU A 148 -7.62 -3.67 19.07
N HIS A 149 -8.12 -4.55 19.95
CA HIS A 149 -8.80 -5.79 19.54
C HIS A 149 -10.06 -5.52 18.71
N ASN A 150 -10.84 -4.51 19.10
CA ASN A 150 -12.03 -4.12 18.36
C ASN A 150 -11.70 -3.43 17.04
N LEU A 151 -10.52 -2.78 16.94
CA LEU A 151 -10.10 -2.06 15.75
C LEU A 151 -9.77 -3.00 14.59
N ASP A 152 -9.13 -4.14 14.83
CA ASP A 152 -8.84 -5.12 13.79
C ASP A 152 -10.10 -5.69 13.14
N SER A 153 -11.08 -6.06 13.96
CA SER A 153 -12.40 -6.52 13.48
C SER A 153 -13.12 -5.43 12.71
N ARG A 154 -13.04 -4.19 13.17
CA ARG A 154 -13.62 -3.02 12.53
C ARG A 154 -12.97 -2.73 11.17
N LEU A 155 -11.63 -2.75 11.08
CA LEU A 155 -10.89 -2.59 9.83
C LEU A 155 -11.21 -3.69 8.82
N TYR A 156 -11.35 -4.93 9.26
CA TYR A 156 -11.79 -6.03 8.40
C TYR A 156 -13.16 -5.74 7.78
N TYR A 157 -14.12 -5.31 8.60
CA TYR A 157 -15.47 -4.98 8.15
C TYR A 157 -15.48 -3.79 7.18
N ILE A 158 -14.77 -2.73 7.50
CA ILE A 158 -14.62 -1.53 6.65
C ILE A 158 -14.05 -1.93 5.28
N ARG A 159 -12.96 -2.68 5.25
CA ARG A 159 -12.33 -3.14 4.01
C ARG A 159 -13.28 -4.00 3.16
N LYS A 160 -14.11 -4.82 3.79
CA LYS A 160 -15.11 -5.64 3.11
C LYS A 160 -16.18 -4.78 2.44
N ILE A 161 -16.71 -3.76 3.13
CA ILE A 161 -17.68 -2.81 2.58
C ILE A 161 -17.06 -2.04 1.41
N MET A 162 -15.89 -1.43 1.63
CA MET A 162 -15.23 -0.61 0.62
C MET A 162 -14.90 -1.41 -0.65
N ARG A 163 -14.39 -2.62 -0.50
CA ARG A 163 -14.11 -3.51 -1.65
C ARG A 163 -15.37 -3.79 -2.47
N LYS A 164 -16.50 -4.09 -1.80
CA LYS A 164 -17.76 -4.36 -2.48
C LYS A 164 -18.28 -3.13 -3.23
N LYS A 165 -18.15 -1.95 -2.64
CA LYS A 165 -18.66 -0.70 -3.25
C LYS A 165 -17.75 -0.21 -4.38
N LEU A 166 -16.45 -0.28 -4.22
CA LEU A 166 -15.49 0.08 -5.28
C LEU A 166 -15.60 -0.85 -6.49
N SER A 167 -15.83 -2.16 -6.30
CA SER A 167 -16.06 -3.08 -7.42
C SER A 167 -17.37 -2.85 -8.19
N CYS A 168 -18.29 -2.06 -7.65
CA CYS A 168 -19.51 -1.65 -8.34
C CYS A 168 -19.40 -0.26 -8.98
N ALA A 169 -18.39 0.52 -8.61
CA ALA A 169 -18.18 1.90 -9.08
C ALA A 169 -17.10 2.02 -10.17
N LEU A 170 -16.31 0.96 -10.35
CA LEU A 170 -15.29 0.79 -11.42
C LEU A 170 -15.75 -0.24 -12.44
#